data_c066d8e541ba0c4d907b652a9cee3728
#
_entry.id   c066d8e541ba0c4d907b652a9cee3728
#
_cell.length_a   1.000
_cell.length_b   1.000
_cell.length_c   1.000
_cell.angle_alpha   90.00
_cell.angle_beta   90.00
_cell.angle_gamma   90.00
#
_symmetry.space_group_name_H-M   'P 1'
#
loop_
_entity.id
_entity.type
_entity.pdbx_description
1 polymer ?
#
loop_
_entity_poly.entity_id
_entity_poly.type
_entity_poly.pdbx_seq_one_letter_code
_entity_poly.pdbx_strand_id
1 'polypeptide(L)'
;MNELFTPSQRGEATPQPRWPHTGYPAMLTATAAWHVFVLAGWLLTPAAWPWWLAAIFANHAVFTVAGLLPRTSLLGPNWTRLPAGARNADAIALTIDDGPDPAVTPQVLDLLDAFNVRATFFCIGAKAQRYPELAREIVARGHALENHSQVHVHTFSLTFPAALTREIDAAQQTFETLSGERPMFFRAPAGLRNIFLEPVLRKLDLRLAAWTRRGYDTRERDPHVVARRLLDGLAARDILLL
;
A
#
# COMPACT_ATOMS: atom_id res chain seq x y z
N MET A 1 -21.09 -9.97 5.46
CA MET A 1 -21.22 -8.74 4.62
C MET A 1 -19.83 -8.26 4.21
N ASN A 2 -19.07 -9.11 3.50
CA ASN A 2 -17.62 -8.90 3.25
C ASN A 2 -17.24 -9.24 1.82
N GLU A 3 -17.97 -8.69 0.82
CA GLU A 3 -17.80 -9.10 -0.58
C GLU A 3 -16.74 -8.34 -1.37
N LEU A 4 -16.07 -7.34 -0.80
CA LEU A 4 -15.05 -6.57 -1.53
C LEU A 4 -13.70 -7.28 -1.66
N PHE A 5 -13.46 -8.29 -0.83
CA PHE A 5 -12.19 -9.03 -0.78
C PHE A 5 -12.38 -10.55 -0.78
N THR A 6 -13.60 -11.05 -1.14
CA THR A 6 -13.80 -12.51 -1.20
C THR A 6 -13.36 -13.08 -2.54
N PRO A 7 -12.64 -14.22 -2.55
CA PRO A 7 -12.19 -14.92 -3.75
C PRO A 7 -13.32 -15.31 -4.72
N SER A 8 -14.52 -15.57 -4.21
CA SER A 8 -15.65 -16.10 -5.00
C SER A 8 -16.26 -15.12 -6.02
N GLN A 9 -15.94 -13.83 -5.98
CA GLN A 9 -16.46 -12.85 -6.95
C GLN A 9 -15.46 -12.42 -8.03
N ARG A 10 -14.26 -13.00 -8.04
CA ARG A 10 -13.25 -12.71 -9.08
C ARG A 10 -13.55 -13.41 -10.42
N GLY A 11 -14.49 -14.36 -10.45
CA GLY A 11 -14.84 -15.15 -11.64
C GLY A 11 -15.70 -14.46 -12.69
N GLU A 12 -16.39 -13.39 -12.38
CA GLU A 12 -17.05 -12.52 -13.37
C GLU A 12 -16.22 -11.25 -13.48
N ALA A 13 -15.67 -10.99 -14.65
CA ALA A 13 -14.97 -9.78 -14.99
C ALA A 13 -15.92 -8.56 -14.93
N THR A 14 -16.34 -8.19 -13.73
CA THR A 14 -16.97 -6.88 -13.53
C THR A 14 -15.95 -5.83 -13.96
N PRO A 15 -16.33 -4.87 -14.83
CA PRO A 15 -15.43 -3.81 -15.24
C PRO A 15 -14.87 -3.15 -13.98
N GLN A 16 -13.58 -3.37 -13.72
CA GLN A 16 -12.88 -2.76 -12.60
C GLN A 16 -13.11 -1.25 -12.68
N PRO A 17 -13.55 -0.57 -11.62
CA PRO A 17 -13.70 0.87 -11.66
C PRO A 17 -12.35 1.47 -12.08
N ARG A 18 -12.34 2.10 -13.26
CA ARG A 18 -11.16 2.83 -13.71
C ARG A 18 -10.91 3.95 -12.72
N TRP A 19 -9.88 3.80 -11.91
CA TRP A 19 -9.47 4.85 -10.99
C TRP A 19 -9.08 6.09 -11.78
N PRO A 20 -9.51 7.28 -11.35
CA PRO A 20 -8.98 8.49 -11.91
C PRO A 20 -7.48 8.56 -11.57
N HIS A 21 -6.65 8.36 -12.58
CA HIS A 21 -5.19 8.53 -12.48
C HIS A 21 -4.79 10.01 -12.39
N THR A 22 -5.59 10.84 -11.74
CA THR A 22 -5.67 12.29 -11.93
C THR A 22 -4.71 13.12 -11.09
N GLY A 23 -3.75 12.58 -10.40
CA GLY A 23 -2.81 13.42 -9.63
C GLY A 23 -1.37 13.35 -10.14
N TYR A 24 -0.91 12.17 -10.45
CA TYR A 24 0.49 11.91 -10.77
C TYR A 24 1.00 12.61 -12.05
N PRO A 25 0.28 12.59 -13.20
CA PRO A 25 0.72 13.31 -14.39
C PRO A 25 0.79 14.83 -14.17
N ALA A 26 -0.18 15.40 -13.47
CA ALA A 26 -0.21 16.83 -13.18
C ALA A 26 0.96 17.26 -12.30
N MET A 27 1.31 16.45 -11.31
CA MET A 27 2.47 16.68 -10.44
C MET A 27 3.78 16.66 -11.24
N LEU A 28 3.98 15.68 -12.13
CA LEU A 28 5.18 15.60 -12.97
C LEU A 28 5.28 16.80 -13.92
N THR A 29 4.16 17.19 -14.53
CA THR A 29 4.10 18.37 -15.39
C THR A 29 4.44 19.64 -14.62
N ALA A 30 3.87 19.83 -13.42
CA ALA A 30 4.16 20.97 -12.56
C ALA A 30 5.65 21.00 -12.15
N THR A 31 6.23 19.85 -11.80
CA THR A 31 7.65 19.73 -11.46
C THR A 31 8.54 20.04 -12.66
N ALA A 32 8.22 19.52 -13.85
CA ALA A 32 8.95 19.83 -15.06
C ALA A 32 8.91 21.33 -15.37
N ALA A 33 7.72 21.95 -15.33
CA ALA A 33 7.55 23.38 -15.50
C ALA A 33 8.35 24.20 -14.46
N TRP A 34 8.35 23.75 -13.20
CA TRP A 34 9.16 24.36 -12.15
C TRP A 34 10.66 24.34 -12.47
N HIS A 35 11.20 23.21 -12.93
CA HIS A 35 12.60 23.12 -13.30
C HIS A 35 12.96 24.00 -14.49
N VAL A 36 12.08 24.11 -15.48
CA VAL A 36 12.24 25.03 -16.62
C VAL A 36 12.26 26.48 -16.11
N PHE A 37 11.33 26.84 -15.23
CA PHE A 37 11.29 28.18 -14.62
C PHE A 37 12.56 28.50 -13.85
N VAL A 38 13.03 27.58 -13.00
CA VAL A 38 14.27 27.76 -12.23
C VAL A 38 15.49 27.90 -13.14
N LEU A 39 15.59 27.08 -14.20
CA LEU A 39 16.67 27.17 -15.17
C LEU A 39 16.66 28.53 -15.90
N ALA A 40 15.50 28.98 -16.38
CA ALA A 40 15.36 30.28 -17.01
C ALA A 40 15.74 31.43 -16.06
N GLY A 41 15.27 31.35 -14.81
CA GLY A 41 15.63 32.33 -13.78
C GLY A 41 17.14 32.37 -13.51
N TRP A 42 17.78 31.20 -13.43
CA TRP A 42 19.24 31.12 -13.26
C TRP A 42 19.98 31.76 -14.42
N LEU A 43 19.55 31.51 -15.67
CA LEU A 43 20.18 32.09 -16.86
C LEU A 43 20.01 33.61 -16.91
N LEU A 44 18.86 34.14 -16.49
CA LEU A 44 18.56 35.57 -16.51
C LEU A 44 19.18 36.32 -15.32
N THR A 45 19.33 35.67 -14.16
CA THR A 45 19.87 36.27 -12.94
C THR A 45 20.90 35.36 -12.27
N PRO A 46 22.05 35.13 -12.90
CA PRO A 46 23.05 34.17 -12.40
C PRO A 46 23.60 34.52 -11.01
N ALA A 47 23.63 35.79 -10.63
CA ALA A 47 24.03 36.22 -9.27
C ALA A 47 23.09 35.69 -8.16
N ALA A 48 21.86 35.32 -8.50
CA ALA A 48 20.87 34.75 -7.58
C ALA A 48 20.96 33.21 -7.47
N TRP A 49 22.02 32.59 -7.94
CA TRP A 49 22.17 31.13 -7.96
C TRP A 49 21.85 30.39 -6.66
N PRO A 50 22.15 30.91 -5.44
CA PRO A 50 21.80 30.19 -4.23
C PRO A 50 20.30 30.01 -4.04
N TRP A 51 19.52 31.00 -4.46
CA TRP A 51 18.06 30.95 -4.40
C TRP A 51 17.47 29.98 -5.40
N TRP A 52 18.07 29.89 -6.60
CA TRP A 52 17.65 28.91 -7.61
C TRP A 52 17.94 27.48 -7.16
N LEU A 53 19.12 27.23 -6.52
CA LEU A 53 19.39 25.95 -5.89
C LEU A 53 18.42 25.66 -4.76
N ALA A 54 18.15 26.61 -3.88
CA ALA A 54 17.17 26.45 -2.80
C ALA A 54 15.79 26.08 -3.34
N ALA A 55 15.36 26.67 -4.46
CA ALA A 55 14.10 26.38 -5.11
C ALA A 55 14.04 24.93 -5.65
N ILE A 56 15.12 24.39 -6.21
CA ILE A 56 15.23 22.98 -6.61
C ILE A 56 15.14 22.06 -5.38
N PHE A 57 15.94 22.33 -4.35
CA PHE A 57 15.93 21.54 -3.11
C PHE A 57 14.56 21.55 -2.45
N ALA A 58 13.88 22.69 -2.41
CA ALA A 58 12.53 22.78 -1.85
C ALA A 58 11.54 21.89 -2.60
N ASN A 59 11.59 21.88 -3.94
CA ASN A 59 10.74 21.01 -4.74
C ASN A 59 11.02 19.51 -4.45
N HIS A 60 12.29 19.10 -4.38
CA HIS A 60 12.63 17.72 -4.06
C HIS A 60 12.29 17.35 -2.62
N ALA A 61 12.41 18.28 -1.67
CA ALA A 61 12.00 18.07 -0.29
C ALA A 61 10.49 17.78 -0.18
N VAL A 62 9.65 18.43 -1.00
CA VAL A 62 8.21 18.14 -1.04
C VAL A 62 7.96 16.66 -1.40
N PHE A 63 8.64 16.12 -2.41
CA PHE A 63 8.48 14.71 -2.79
C PHE A 63 9.02 13.75 -1.75
N THR A 64 10.17 14.11 -1.14
CA THR A 64 10.76 13.31 -0.05
C THR A 64 9.80 13.25 1.14
N VAL A 65 9.29 14.40 1.59
CA VAL A 65 8.32 14.46 2.68
C VAL A 65 7.03 13.71 2.33
N ALA A 66 6.51 13.88 1.11
CA ALA A 66 5.35 13.13 0.64
C ALA A 66 5.60 11.61 0.67
N GLY A 67 6.82 11.15 0.31
CA GLY A 67 7.20 9.74 0.38
C GLY A 67 7.29 9.18 1.79
N LEU A 68 7.56 10.03 2.78
CA LEU A 68 7.58 9.68 4.21
C LEU A 68 6.19 9.70 4.87
N LEU A 69 5.18 10.22 4.18
CA LEU A 69 3.81 10.28 4.67
C LEU A 69 2.95 9.15 4.07
N PRO A 70 2.70 8.05 4.79
CA PRO A 70 2.07 6.85 4.24
C PRO A 70 0.68 7.08 3.64
N ARG A 71 -0.04 8.09 4.11
CA ARG A 71 -1.44 8.37 3.74
C ARG A 71 -1.61 9.47 2.70
N THR A 72 -0.54 10.08 2.21
CA THR A 72 -0.66 11.09 1.17
C THR A 72 -1.14 10.50 -0.16
N SER A 73 -1.77 11.28 -1.00
CA SER A 73 -2.06 10.98 -2.40
C SER A 73 -1.23 11.81 -3.38
N LEU A 74 -0.29 12.62 -2.87
CA LEU A 74 0.52 13.50 -3.71
C LEU A 74 1.39 12.72 -4.72
N LEU A 75 1.88 11.54 -4.34
CA LEU A 75 2.70 10.67 -5.18
C LEU A 75 1.87 9.62 -5.96
N GLY A 76 0.58 9.86 -6.15
CA GLY A 76 -0.33 8.97 -6.86
C GLY A 76 -1.49 8.47 -5.98
N PRO A 77 -2.48 7.80 -6.59
CA PRO A 77 -3.63 7.24 -5.90
C PRO A 77 -3.22 6.36 -4.72
N ASN A 78 -3.96 6.46 -3.62
CA ASN A 78 -3.67 5.72 -2.40
C ASN A 78 -4.97 5.43 -1.64
N TRP A 79 -5.25 4.17 -1.41
CA TRP A 79 -6.41 3.76 -0.64
C TRP A 79 -6.13 3.92 0.85
N THR A 80 -6.56 5.02 1.41
CA THR A 80 -6.50 5.27 2.86
C THR A 80 -7.82 4.97 3.55
N ARG A 81 -8.91 4.81 2.76
CA ARG A 81 -10.26 4.41 3.16
C ARG A 81 -10.87 3.54 2.08
N LEU A 82 -11.84 2.71 2.43
CA LEU A 82 -12.64 1.99 1.45
C LEU A 82 -13.40 3.00 0.56
N PRO A 83 -13.54 2.70 -0.75
CA PRO A 83 -14.26 3.57 -1.67
C PRO A 83 -15.70 3.78 -1.22
N ALA A 84 -16.26 4.93 -1.57
CA ALA A 84 -17.65 5.22 -1.33
C ALA A 84 -18.54 4.30 -2.20
N GLY A 85 -19.61 3.78 -1.62
CA GLY A 85 -20.59 2.94 -2.30
C GLY A 85 -21.47 2.23 -1.31
N ALA A 86 -22.66 1.78 -1.75
CA ALA A 86 -23.63 1.15 -0.87
C ALA A 86 -23.08 -0.09 -0.13
N ARG A 87 -22.19 -0.86 -0.79
CA ARG A 87 -21.58 -2.06 -0.18
C ARG A 87 -20.62 -1.73 0.98
N ASN A 88 -20.07 -0.52 1.03
CA ASN A 88 -19.07 -0.09 2.01
C ASN A 88 -19.62 0.94 3.00
N ALA A 89 -20.91 1.25 2.93
CA ALA A 89 -21.49 2.35 3.71
C ALA A 89 -21.19 2.20 5.21
N ASP A 90 -21.25 0.97 5.73
CA ASP A 90 -21.03 0.66 7.15
C ASP A 90 -19.87 -0.35 7.37
N ALA A 91 -19.07 -0.61 6.33
CA ALA A 91 -17.98 -1.58 6.41
C ALA A 91 -16.69 -0.93 6.91
N ILE A 92 -15.86 -1.73 7.57
CA ILE A 92 -14.43 -1.44 7.84
C ILE A 92 -13.60 -2.56 7.21
N ALA A 93 -12.34 -2.28 6.89
CA ALA A 93 -11.38 -3.30 6.46
C ALA A 93 -10.37 -3.58 7.59
N LEU A 94 -10.29 -4.83 8.01
CA LEU A 94 -9.20 -5.30 8.87
C LEU A 94 -8.06 -5.76 7.99
N THR A 95 -6.87 -5.22 8.20
CA THR A 95 -5.67 -5.58 7.43
C THR A 95 -4.51 -5.92 8.34
N ILE A 96 -3.73 -6.93 7.94
CA ILE A 96 -2.62 -7.50 8.72
C ILE A 96 -1.41 -7.56 7.81
N ASP A 97 -0.30 -6.96 8.25
CA ASP A 97 0.94 -6.90 7.47
C ASP A 97 1.96 -7.96 7.93
N ASP A 98 3.03 -8.08 7.17
CA ASP A 98 4.24 -8.84 7.49
C ASP A 98 4.09 -10.36 7.61
N GLY A 99 2.92 -10.95 7.34
CA GLY A 99 2.69 -12.39 7.32
C GLY A 99 3.30 -13.12 6.10
N PRO A 100 3.07 -14.45 6.00
CA PRO A 100 2.61 -15.33 7.05
C PRO A 100 3.69 -15.59 8.13
N ASP A 101 3.24 -15.81 9.36
CA ASP A 101 4.10 -16.19 10.49
C ASP A 101 3.57 -17.49 11.11
N PRO A 102 4.41 -18.52 11.30
CA PRO A 102 3.96 -19.83 11.78
C PRO A 102 3.46 -19.85 13.22
N ALA A 103 3.87 -18.88 14.03
CA ALA A 103 3.41 -18.78 15.41
C ALA A 103 2.13 -17.94 15.55
N VAL A 104 1.96 -16.93 14.70
CA VAL A 104 0.90 -15.92 14.83
C VAL A 104 -0.25 -16.18 13.86
N THR A 105 0.03 -16.45 12.58
CA THR A 105 -1.00 -16.55 11.54
C THR A 105 -2.09 -17.58 11.84
N PRO A 106 -1.80 -18.82 12.32
CA PRO A 106 -2.86 -19.77 12.65
C PRO A 106 -3.81 -19.28 13.74
N GLN A 107 -3.27 -18.68 14.78
CA GLN A 107 -4.06 -18.15 15.91
C GLN A 107 -4.97 -16.99 15.46
N VAL A 108 -4.47 -16.14 14.58
CA VAL A 108 -5.25 -15.05 14.00
C VAL A 108 -6.37 -15.58 13.11
N LEU A 109 -6.10 -16.58 12.29
CA LEU A 109 -7.09 -17.24 11.45
C LEU A 109 -8.21 -17.90 12.28
N ASP A 110 -7.84 -18.61 13.36
CA ASP A 110 -8.81 -19.23 14.27
C ASP A 110 -9.70 -18.17 14.95
N LEU A 111 -9.11 -17.05 15.34
CA LEU A 111 -9.85 -15.94 15.93
C LEU A 111 -10.82 -15.30 14.91
N LEU A 112 -10.38 -15.06 13.69
CA LEU A 112 -11.21 -14.51 12.62
C LEU A 112 -12.38 -15.43 12.29
N ASP A 113 -12.16 -16.73 12.25
CA ASP A 113 -13.22 -17.74 12.05
C ASP A 113 -14.22 -17.76 13.21
N ALA A 114 -13.75 -17.70 14.46
CA ALA A 114 -14.60 -17.68 15.65
C ALA A 114 -15.57 -16.48 15.65
N PHE A 115 -15.16 -15.35 15.09
CA PHE A 115 -16.00 -14.15 14.94
C PHE A 115 -16.67 -14.03 13.57
N ASN A 116 -16.48 -15.01 12.68
CA ASN A 116 -16.97 -14.96 11.29
C ASN A 116 -16.57 -13.65 10.58
N VAL A 117 -15.32 -13.22 10.74
CA VAL A 117 -14.75 -12.00 10.18
C VAL A 117 -13.75 -12.34 9.08
N ARG A 118 -13.75 -11.58 8.00
CA ARG A 118 -12.73 -11.68 6.95
C ARG A 118 -11.72 -10.54 7.08
N ALA A 119 -10.46 -10.84 6.75
CA ALA A 119 -9.37 -9.88 6.78
C ALA A 119 -8.57 -9.90 5.47
N THR A 120 -7.77 -8.88 5.25
CA THR A 120 -6.78 -8.81 4.17
C THR A 120 -5.39 -8.96 4.75
N PHE A 121 -4.65 -9.94 4.28
CA PHE A 121 -3.26 -10.17 4.68
C PHE A 121 -2.32 -9.65 3.61
N PHE A 122 -1.58 -8.60 3.92
CA PHE A 122 -0.48 -8.12 3.09
C PHE A 122 0.79 -8.90 3.47
N CYS A 123 1.05 -9.96 2.72
CA CYS A 123 2.12 -10.91 3.03
C CYS A 123 3.41 -10.58 2.30
N ILE A 124 4.53 -10.99 2.92
CA ILE A 124 5.87 -10.93 2.34
C ILE A 124 6.09 -12.20 1.50
N GLY A 125 6.44 -12.04 0.22
CA GLY A 125 6.59 -13.18 -0.70
C GLY A 125 7.59 -14.24 -0.21
N ALA A 126 8.73 -13.83 0.31
CA ALA A 126 9.73 -14.75 0.87
C ALA A 126 9.22 -15.55 2.08
N LYS A 127 8.36 -14.94 2.92
CA LYS A 127 7.72 -15.66 4.02
C LYS A 127 6.66 -16.64 3.50
N ALA A 128 5.88 -16.24 2.49
CA ALA A 128 4.92 -17.12 1.86
C ALA A 128 5.60 -18.32 1.18
N GLN A 129 6.74 -18.12 0.54
CA GLN A 129 7.56 -19.24 -0.01
C GLN A 129 8.09 -20.17 1.09
N ARG A 130 8.46 -19.60 2.24
CA ARG A 130 8.96 -20.37 3.39
C ARG A 130 7.84 -21.15 4.10
N TYR A 131 6.63 -20.62 4.11
CA TYR A 131 5.46 -21.21 4.77
C TYR A 131 4.26 -21.29 3.81
N PRO A 132 4.40 -22.06 2.71
CA PRO A 132 3.41 -22.08 1.63
C PRO A 132 2.04 -22.59 2.07
N GLU A 133 1.97 -23.48 3.04
CA GLU A 133 0.70 -23.99 3.57
C GLU A 133 -0.09 -22.90 4.28
N LEU A 134 0.58 -22.01 5.03
CA LEU A 134 -0.08 -20.89 5.69
C LEU A 134 -0.63 -19.87 4.67
N ALA A 135 0.11 -19.61 3.59
CA ALA A 135 -0.38 -18.73 2.53
C ALA A 135 -1.64 -19.31 1.85
N ARG A 136 -1.66 -20.63 1.60
CA ARG A 136 -2.85 -21.32 1.08
C ARG A 136 -4.00 -21.33 2.08
N GLU A 137 -3.71 -21.53 3.36
CA GLU A 137 -4.71 -21.55 4.42
C GLU A 137 -5.42 -20.20 4.57
N ILE A 138 -4.70 -19.08 4.49
CA ILE A 138 -5.28 -17.73 4.46
C ILE A 138 -6.38 -17.65 3.40
N VAL A 139 -6.10 -18.08 2.18
CA VAL A 139 -7.06 -18.03 1.06
C VAL A 139 -8.18 -19.07 1.25
N ALA A 140 -7.85 -20.29 1.66
CA ALA A 140 -8.81 -21.36 1.87
C ALA A 140 -9.86 -21.02 2.94
N ARG A 141 -9.48 -20.25 3.97
CA ARG A 141 -10.39 -19.73 4.99
C ARG A 141 -11.15 -18.45 4.53
N GLY A 142 -10.98 -18.03 3.24
CA GLY A 142 -11.73 -16.93 2.62
C GLY A 142 -11.21 -15.54 2.94
N HIS A 143 -9.96 -15.41 3.37
CA HIS A 143 -9.28 -14.13 3.53
C HIS A 143 -8.58 -13.71 2.23
N ALA A 144 -8.33 -12.41 2.06
CA ALA A 144 -7.56 -11.92 0.93
C ALA A 144 -6.06 -12.01 1.22
N LEU A 145 -5.29 -12.49 0.24
CA LEU A 145 -3.83 -12.53 0.26
C LEU A 145 -3.33 -11.48 -0.72
N GLU A 146 -2.66 -10.45 -0.21
CA GLU A 146 -2.24 -9.27 -0.97
C GLU A 146 -0.73 -9.02 -0.82
N ASN A 147 -0.17 -8.17 -1.67
CA ASN A 147 1.27 -8.02 -1.86
C ASN A 147 1.91 -7.01 -0.88
N HIS A 148 2.89 -7.47 -0.08
CA HIS A 148 3.75 -6.64 0.78
C HIS A 148 5.23 -6.72 0.41
N SER A 149 5.54 -6.76 -0.91
CA SER A 149 6.86 -6.99 -1.51
C SER A 149 7.41 -8.42 -1.35
N GLN A 150 8.51 -8.73 -2.05
CA GLN A 150 9.11 -10.08 -2.00
C GLN A 150 9.94 -10.31 -0.74
N VAL A 151 10.81 -9.36 -0.38
CA VAL A 151 11.74 -9.53 0.75
C VAL A 151 11.66 -8.42 1.80
N HIS A 152 10.77 -7.45 1.63
CA HIS A 152 10.50 -6.37 2.60
C HIS A 152 11.77 -5.61 3.01
N VAL A 153 12.53 -5.13 2.01
CA VAL A 153 13.78 -4.38 2.29
C VAL A 153 13.49 -3.05 2.96
N HIS A 154 14.26 -2.70 4.00
CA HIS A 154 14.11 -1.44 4.73
C HIS A 154 14.37 -0.19 3.85
N THR A 155 15.15 -0.35 2.77
CA THR A 155 15.46 0.70 1.81
C THR A 155 14.48 0.76 0.64
N PHE A 156 13.29 0.13 0.75
CA PHE A 156 12.31 0.04 -0.32
C PHE A 156 11.99 1.41 -0.95
N SER A 157 11.79 2.44 -0.13
CA SER A 157 11.50 3.80 -0.59
C SER A 157 12.66 4.51 -1.31
N LEU A 158 13.86 3.95 -1.27
CA LEU A 158 15.04 4.46 -1.98
C LEU A 158 15.34 3.66 -3.26
N THR A 159 14.50 2.69 -3.59
CA THR A 159 14.73 1.76 -4.70
C THR A 159 14.30 2.35 -6.03
N PHE A 160 15.09 2.11 -7.09
CA PHE A 160 14.83 2.58 -8.45
C PHE A 160 13.80 1.69 -9.18
N PRO A 161 13.18 2.20 -10.29
CA PRO A 161 12.04 1.54 -10.95
C PRO A 161 12.26 0.07 -11.33
N ALA A 162 13.42 -0.26 -11.89
CA ALA A 162 13.70 -1.64 -12.32
C ALA A 162 13.76 -2.61 -11.13
N ALA A 163 14.33 -2.19 -10.01
CA ALA A 163 14.41 -3.01 -8.81
C ALA A 163 13.05 -3.07 -8.08
N LEU A 164 12.28 -1.96 -8.04
CA LEU A 164 10.90 -1.96 -7.56
C LEU A 164 10.03 -2.95 -8.35
N THR A 165 10.13 -2.92 -9.70
CA THR A 165 9.37 -3.85 -10.54
C THR A 165 9.72 -5.28 -10.22
N ARG A 166 11.01 -5.64 -10.13
CA ARG A 166 11.43 -7.01 -9.80
C ARG A 166 10.93 -7.46 -8.43
N GLU A 167 11.04 -6.59 -7.43
CA GLU A 167 10.65 -6.87 -6.05
C GLU A 167 9.14 -7.12 -5.93
N ILE A 168 8.33 -6.28 -6.56
CA ILE A 168 6.88 -6.38 -6.49
C ILE A 168 6.37 -7.52 -7.36
N ASP A 169 6.90 -7.68 -8.58
CA ASP A 169 6.46 -8.73 -9.51
C ASP A 169 6.86 -10.13 -9.04
N ALA A 170 8.02 -10.29 -8.40
CA ALA A 170 8.41 -11.56 -7.78
C ALA A 170 7.40 -12.00 -6.70
N ALA A 171 6.92 -11.07 -5.88
CA ALA A 171 5.87 -11.36 -4.91
C ALA A 171 4.53 -11.70 -5.60
N GLN A 172 4.16 -10.98 -6.67
CA GLN A 172 2.96 -11.30 -7.46
C GLN A 172 3.00 -12.75 -7.96
N GLN A 173 4.11 -13.16 -8.56
CA GLN A 173 4.30 -14.53 -9.07
C GLN A 173 4.26 -15.57 -7.94
N THR A 174 4.86 -15.24 -6.79
CA THR A 174 4.84 -16.11 -5.62
C THR A 174 3.40 -16.35 -5.15
N PHE A 175 2.61 -15.29 -4.95
CA PHE A 175 1.24 -15.43 -4.47
C PHE A 175 0.33 -16.09 -5.50
N GLU A 176 0.44 -15.74 -6.77
CA GLU A 176 -0.31 -16.38 -7.85
C GLU A 176 -0.04 -17.89 -7.92
N THR A 177 1.22 -18.30 -7.78
CA THR A 177 1.61 -19.72 -7.75
C THR A 177 1.04 -20.45 -6.52
N LEU A 178 1.00 -19.81 -5.36
CA LEU A 178 0.58 -20.43 -4.11
C LEU A 178 -0.94 -20.51 -3.95
N SER A 179 -1.65 -19.48 -4.37
CA SER A 179 -3.10 -19.31 -4.13
C SER A 179 -3.96 -19.52 -5.38
N GLY A 180 -3.36 -19.51 -6.57
CA GLY A 180 -4.08 -19.46 -7.84
C GLY A 180 -4.67 -18.09 -8.16
N GLU A 181 -4.46 -17.08 -7.30
CA GLU A 181 -4.99 -15.73 -7.45
C GLU A 181 -3.88 -14.70 -7.44
N ARG A 182 -3.98 -13.72 -8.35
CA ARG A 182 -3.03 -12.62 -8.41
C ARG A 182 -3.49 -11.50 -7.48
N PRO A 183 -2.63 -11.00 -6.56
CA PRO A 183 -2.96 -9.86 -5.72
C PRO A 183 -3.39 -8.64 -6.52
N MET A 184 -4.35 -7.89 -6.01
CA MET A 184 -4.85 -6.64 -6.62
C MET A 184 -4.33 -5.41 -5.90
N PHE A 185 -3.90 -5.56 -4.66
CA PHE A 185 -3.39 -4.48 -3.84
C PHE A 185 -1.93 -4.70 -3.47
N PHE A 186 -1.23 -3.59 -3.34
CA PHE A 186 0.11 -3.52 -2.82
C PHE A 186 0.13 -2.59 -1.62
N ARG A 187 0.82 -2.99 -0.56
CA ARG A 187 1.15 -2.09 0.54
C ARG A 187 2.66 -1.93 0.62
N ALA A 188 3.11 -0.67 0.65
CA ALA A 188 4.54 -0.40 0.70
C ALA A 188 5.11 -0.74 2.08
N PRO A 189 6.30 -1.37 2.17
CA PRO A 189 7.03 -1.58 3.41
C PRO A 189 7.09 -0.31 4.27
N ALA A 190 6.71 -0.42 5.55
CA ALA A 190 6.56 0.69 6.50
C ALA A 190 5.63 1.83 6.01
N GLY A 191 4.91 1.68 4.91
CA GLY A 191 4.13 2.71 4.26
C GLY A 191 4.96 3.75 3.50
N LEU A 192 6.27 3.57 3.38
CA LEU A 192 7.19 4.51 2.76
C LEU A 192 7.31 4.26 1.26
N ARG A 193 7.33 5.33 0.47
CA ARG A 193 7.37 5.25 -0.99
C ARG A 193 8.14 6.40 -1.63
N ASN A 194 8.44 6.26 -2.90
CA ASN A 194 9.02 7.32 -3.72
C ASN A 194 8.16 7.60 -4.97
N ILE A 195 8.60 8.53 -5.79
CA ILE A 195 7.91 8.95 -7.02
C ILE A 195 7.82 7.84 -8.08
N PHE A 196 8.62 6.78 -7.98
CA PHE A 196 8.68 5.69 -8.96
C PHE A 196 7.66 4.58 -8.68
N LEU A 197 7.10 4.52 -7.48
CA LEU A 197 6.22 3.42 -7.09
C LEU A 197 4.93 3.39 -7.93
N GLU A 198 4.26 4.53 -8.10
CA GLU A 198 2.99 4.59 -8.82
C GLU A 198 3.08 4.09 -10.27
N PRO A 199 4.08 4.50 -11.09
CA PRO A 199 4.25 3.93 -12.43
C PRO A 199 4.47 2.41 -12.44
N VAL A 200 5.19 1.90 -11.46
CA VAL A 200 5.43 0.45 -11.33
C VAL A 200 4.15 -0.29 -10.98
N LEU A 201 3.40 0.19 -9.99
CA LEU A 201 2.13 -0.42 -9.60
C LEU A 201 1.14 -0.43 -10.77
N ARG A 202 1.05 0.67 -11.51
CA ARG A 202 0.20 0.77 -12.71
C ARG A 202 0.61 -0.25 -13.78
N LYS A 203 1.91 -0.44 -14.02
CA LYS A 203 2.42 -1.44 -14.97
C LYS A 203 2.06 -2.86 -14.54
N LEU A 204 2.00 -3.13 -13.24
CA LEU A 204 1.69 -4.43 -12.66
C LEU A 204 0.20 -4.63 -12.34
N ASP A 205 -0.66 -3.67 -12.71
CA ASP A 205 -2.10 -3.63 -12.41
C ASP A 205 -2.41 -3.74 -10.91
N LEU A 206 -1.60 -3.08 -10.10
CA LEU A 206 -1.72 -3.04 -8.65
C LEU A 206 -2.20 -1.67 -8.17
N ARG A 207 -2.90 -1.68 -7.05
CA ARG A 207 -3.36 -0.48 -6.34
C ARG A 207 -2.65 -0.34 -5.01
N LEU A 208 -2.20 0.88 -4.71
CA LEU A 208 -1.61 1.16 -3.41
C LEU A 208 -2.70 1.22 -2.33
N ALA A 209 -2.50 0.47 -1.26
CA ALA A 209 -3.34 0.51 -0.07
C ALA A 209 -2.51 0.94 1.15
N ALA A 210 -2.95 2.02 1.80
CA ALA A 210 -2.47 2.42 3.10
C ALA A 210 -3.52 2.07 4.16
N TRP A 211 -3.71 2.92 5.16
CA TRP A 211 -4.64 2.72 6.27
C TRP A 211 -5.20 4.06 6.75
N THR A 212 -6.35 3.99 7.41
CA THR A 212 -6.89 5.12 8.17
C THR A 212 -6.31 5.12 9.57
N ARG A 213 -6.23 3.93 10.19
CA ARG A 213 -5.83 3.72 11.58
C ARG A 213 -4.76 2.64 11.67
N ARG A 214 -3.79 2.84 12.57
CA ARG A 214 -2.71 1.88 12.81
C ARG A 214 -2.57 1.60 14.30
N GLY A 215 -2.47 0.32 14.65
CA GLY A 215 -2.30 -0.14 16.03
C GLY A 215 -0.92 0.16 16.60
N TYR A 216 0.13 0.14 15.76
CA TYR A 216 1.55 0.18 16.17
C TYR A 216 1.93 -0.96 17.11
N ASP A 217 1.30 -2.12 16.95
CA ASP A 217 1.48 -3.35 17.71
C ASP A 217 2.92 -3.86 17.70
N THR A 218 3.68 -3.60 16.63
CA THR A 218 5.13 -3.92 16.56
C THR A 218 5.98 -3.16 17.59
N ARG A 219 5.48 -2.08 18.18
CA ARG A 219 6.16 -1.25 19.19
C ARG A 219 5.43 -1.18 20.51
N GLU A 220 4.11 -1.26 20.47
CA GLU A 220 3.22 -1.23 21.64
C GLU A 220 2.92 -2.65 22.10
N ARG A 221 3.17 -2.94 23.37
CA ARG A 221 2.93 -4.26 23.94
C ARG A 221 1.62 -4.36 24.71
N ASP A 222 1.04 -3.22 25.07
CA ASP A 222 -0.26 -3.20 25.73
C ASP A 222 -1.39 -3.33 24.70
N PRO A 223 -2.12 -4.46 24.67
CA PRO A 223 -3.19 -4.68 23.71
C PRO A 223 -4.35 -3.68 23.87
N HIS A 224 -4.56 -3.13 25.07
CA HIS A 224 -5.59 -2.11 25.27
C HIS A 224 -5.22 -0.77 24.62
N VAL A 225 -3.93 -0.43 24.59
CA VAL A 225 -3.45 0.77 23.89
C VAL A 225 -3.57 0.57 22.39
N VAL A 226 -3.21 -0.60 21.87
CA VAL A 226 -3.38 -0.96 20.44
C VAL A 226 -4.86 -0.88 20.05
N ALA A 227 -5.73 -1.52 20.84
CA ALA A 227 -7.18 -1.51 20.58
C ALA A 227 -7.75 -0.09 20.57
N ARG A 228 -7.39 0.75 21.55
CA ARG A 228 -7.83 2.16 21.58
C ARG A 228 -7.39 2.92 20.32
N ARG A 229 -6.14 2.80 19.88
CA ARG A 229 -5.64 3.45 18.65
C ARG A 229 -6.44 3.07 17.41
N LEU A 230 -6.92 1.83 17.35
CA LEU A 230 -7.71 1.34 16.25
C LEU A 230 -9.19 1.75 16.37
N LEU A 231 -9.74 1.71 17.57
CA LEU A 231 -11.20 1.81 17.79
C LEU A 231 -11.68 3.21 18.17
N ASP A 232 -10.86 4.04 18.83
CA ASP A 232 -11.27 5.39 19.25
C ASP A 232 -11.62 6.26 18.03
N GLY A 233 -12.91 6.63 17.90
CA GLY A 233 -13.42 7.37 16.75
C GLY A 233 -13.43 6.54 15.45
N LEU A 234 -13.54 5.20 15.54
CA LEU A 234 -13.72 4.33 14.38
C LEU A 234 -14.93 4.78 13.56
N ALA A 235 -14.76 4.87 12.27
CA ALA A 235 -15.78 5.31 11.35
C ALA A 235 -15.94 4.30 10.19
N ALA A 236 -17.11 4.33 9.58
CA ALA A 236 -17.37 3.56 8.37
C ALA A 236 -16.28 3.83 7.31
N ARG A 237 -15.91 2.79 6.60
CA ARG A 237 -14.88 2.78 5.56
C ARG A 237 -13.44 2.94 6.05
N ASP A 238 -13.21 2.91 7.35
CA ASP A 238 -11.84 2.90 7.87
C ASP A 238 -11.10 1.60 7.48
N ILE A 239 -9.81 1.74 7.17
CA ILE A 239 -8.89 0.63 6.96
C ILE A 239 -8.00 0.57 8.20
N LEU A 240 -8.08 -0.54 8.93
CA LEU A 240 -7.31 -0.80 10.14
C LEU A 240 -6.05 -1.59 9.81
N LEU A 241 -4.92 -1.19 10.35
CA LEU A 241 -3.63 -1.87 10.19
C LEU A 241 -3.13 -2.40 11.54
N LEU A 242 -2.89 -3.70 11.54
CA LEU A 242 -2.21 -4.51 12.56
C LEU A 242 -0.94 -5.13 11.99
#